data_efb681ec6c996e0bb0e25767881e0259
#
_entry.id   efb681ec6c996e0bb0e25767881e0259
#
_cell.length_a   1.000
_cell.length_b   1.000
_cell.length_c   1.000
_cell.angle_alpha   90.00
_cell.angle_beta   90.00
_cell.angle_gamma   90.00
#
_symmetry.space_group_name_H-M   'P 1'
#
loop_
_entity.id
_entity.type
_entity.pdbx_description
1 polymer ?
#
loop_
_entity_poly.entity_id
_entity_poly.type
_entity_poly.pdbx_seq_one_letter_code
_entity_poly.pdbx_strand_id
1 'polypeptide(L)'
;DLGNAAFRPIPIFCGVFEGNGHRISGLRVTGKGSDQGLFRYLKEGAVVRNLELEGEILPEGTKSGLGLLCGRNEGTVTGVTVSGTVSGEEDVGGLVGVNEATGVLRQCENQAQITGVTHTGGIAGRNEGTIEACINRGAIDPDANDDAQDTGGIAGRSSGTITGSVNHGEIGYPHTGYNVGGIAGRQNGSVVGCENYGSIWGRKDVGGIVGQFEPYTVLTYGEDPMQRLEDELSRLSGLMTRLTDQISGYSGDAVDDLKAVSGAMDAIRETAHTAGTDGREDAQAAGEAIYDSAQIINGALGTLLDHTETFAAAADRDLTELGDAMDALRDCLDKGFTAMDSAAYEARLTLDAQVRDMEVQAGRISAAIEEIGAYFDALDGVVRAAGSLLNGGTLEALADAVEELKRHDVER
;
A
#
# COMPACT_ATOMS: atom_id res chain seq x y z
N ASP A 1 -3.98 -28.69 -38.75
CA ASP A 1 -4.17 -27.38 -39.41
C ASP A 1 -5.66 -27.01 -39.47
N LEU A 2 -5.99 -25.85 -38.98
CA LEU A 2 -7.36 -25.31 -38.99
C LEU A 2 -7.65 -24.46 -40.23
N GLY A 3 -6.69 -24.29 -41.12
CA GLY A 3 -6.83 -23.68 -42.45
C GLY A 3 -7.15 -22.17 -42.42
N ASN A 4 -6.83 -21.48 -41.35
CA ASN A 4 -7.12 -20.04 -41.16
C ASN A 4 -8.59 -19.62 -41.31
N ALA A 5 -9.51 -20.59 -41.29
CA ALA A 5 -10.94 -20.29 -41.25
C ALA A 5 -11.32 -19.69 -39.89
N ALA A 6 -12.37 -18.88 -39.85
CA ALA A 6 -12.89 -18.33 -38.59
C ALA A 6 -13.24 -19.46 -37.64
N PHE A 7 -12.47 -19.59 -36.57
CA PHE A 7 -12.63 -20.63 -35.55
C PHE A 7 -13.59 -20.15 -34.47
N ARG A 8 -14.47 -21.02 -34.03
CA ARG A 8 -15.33 -20.78 -32.89
C ARG A 8 -14.70 -21.41 -31.65
N PRO A 9 -14.28 -20.62 -30.66
CA PRO A 9 -13.66 -21.13 -29.44
C PRO A 9 -14.50 -22.20 -28.74
N ILE A 10 -13.82 -23.20 -28.18
CA ILE A 10 -14.45 -24.23 -27.34
C ILE A 10 -14.93 -23.53 -26.06
N PRO A 11 -16.26 -23.57 -25.76
CA PRO A 11 -16.81 -22.70 -24.72
C PRO A 11 -16.27 -23.00 -23.32
N ILE A 12 -16.26 -24.27 -22.90
CA ILE A 12 -15.84 -24.72 -21.57
C ILE A 12 -15.10 -26.04 -21.71
N PHE A 13 -13.96 -26.16 -21.03
CA PHE A 13 -13.19 -27.39 -20.98
C PHE A 13 -12.86 -27.76 -19.53
N CYS A 14 -13.14 -29.01 -19.15
CA CYS A 14 -12.95 -29.55 -17.79
C CYS A 14 -12.10 -30.84 -17.77
N GLY A 15 -11.60 -31.31 -18.92
CA GLY A 15 -10.91 -32.58 -19.06
C GLY A 15 -9.39 -32.44 -19.15
N VAL A 16 -8.75 -33.48 -19.66
CA VAL A 16 -7.30 -33.50 -19.98
C VAL A 16 -7.14 -33.38 -21.48
N PHE A 17 -6.40 -32.37 -21.91
CA PHE A 17 -5.96 -32.18 -23.28
C PHE A 17 -4.45 -32.46 -23.38
N GLU A 18 -4.09 -33.63 -23.89
CA GLU A 18 -2.71 -34.02 -24.10
C GLU A 18 -2.33 -33.77 -25.56
N GLY A 19 -1.44 -32.80 -25.78
CA GLY A 19 -0.98 -32.42 -27.10
C GLY A 19 0.09 -33.39 -27.67
N ASN A 20 0.77 -34.15 -26.81
CA ASN A 20 1.85 -35.06 -27.19
C ASN A 20 2.97 -34.42 -28.04
N GLY A 21 3.20 -33.13 -27.85
CA GLY A 21 4.17 -32.37 -28.68
C GLY A 21 3.66 -32.07 -30.09
N HIS A 22 2.40 -32.31 -30.40
CA HIS A 22 1.83 -31.94 -31.68
C HIS A 22 1.49 -30.47 -31.79
N ARG A 23 1.43 -29.97 -33.03
CA ARG A 23 1.10 -28.58 -33.35
C ARG A 23 -0.31 -28.45 -33.91
N ILE A 24 -1.04 -27.50 -33.39
CA ILE A 24 -2.27 -26.95 -33.98
C ILE A 24 -1.90 -25.63 -34.65
N SER A 25 -2.12 -25.51 -35.96
CA SER A 25 -1.84 -24.32 -36.76
C SER A 25 -3.08 -23.75 -37.40
N GLY A 26 -3.03 -22.46 -37.80
CA GLY A 26 -4.13 -21.79 -38.50
C GLY A 26 -5.32 -21.47 -37.60
N LEU A 27 -5.13 -21.38 -36.30
CA LEU A 27 -6.17 -20.89 -35.40
C LEU A 27 -6.45 -19.43 -35.73
N ARG A 28 -7.70 -19.09 -36.04
CA ARG A 28 -8.13 -17.72 -36.30
C ARG A 28 -9.44 -17.40 -35.61
N VAL A 29 -9.37 -16.55 -34.58
CA VAL A 29 -10.53 -16.11 -33.80
C VAL A 29 -10.82 -14.66 -34.11
N THR A 30 -11.94 -14.41 -34.77
CA THR A 30 -12.42 -13.06 -35.15
C THR A 30 -13.85 -12.79 -34.64
N GLY A 31 -14.44 -13.74 -33.94
CA GLY A 31 -15.80 -13.64 -33.41
C GLY A 31 -15.96 -12.58 -32.33
N LYS A 32 -17.19 -12.13 -32.11
CA LYS A 32 -17.51 -11.17 -31.07
C LYS A 32 -17.54 -11.82 -29.68
N GLY A 33 -17.24 -11.04 -28.67
CA GLY A 33 -17.33 -11.41 -27.26
C GLY A 33 -15.96 -11.40 -26.55
N SER A 34 -15.99 -11.43 -25.24
CA SER A 34 -14.82 -11.55 -24.36
C SER A 34 -14.38 -13.02 -24.23
N ASP A 35 -13.24 -13.18 -23.58
CA ASP A 35 -12.66 -14.48 -23.20
C ASP A 35 -12.48 -15.40 -24.38
N GLN A 36 -11.55 -15.04 -25.29
CA GLN A 36 -11.32 -15.73 -26.56
C GLN A 36 -9.94 -16.43 -26.57
N GLY A 37 -9.89 -17.57 -27.27
CA GLY A 37 -8.71 -18.38 -27.52
C GLY A 37 -9.10 -19.68 -28.21
N LEU A 38 -8.27 -20.71 -28.17
CA LEU A 38 -8.69 -22.07 -28.55
C LEU A 38 -9.83 -22.53 -27.65
N PHE A 39 -9.71 -22.25 -26.34
CA PHE A 39 -10.79 -22.39 -25.35
C PHE A 39 -11.23 -21.01 -24.87
N ARG A 40 -12.50 -20.90 -24.47
CA ARG A 40 -12.93 -19.70 -23.71
C ARG A 40 -12.56 -19.84 -22.25
N TYR A 41 -12.92 -20.97 -21.64
CA TYR A 41 -12.75 -21.22 -20.21
C TYR A 41 -12.11 -22.60 -20.00
N LEU A 42 -10.96 -22.64 -19.35
CA LEU A 42 -10.42 -23.83 -18.70
C LEU A 42 -10.85 -23.83 -17.25
N LYS A 43 -11.70 -24.75 -16.87
CA LYS A 43 -12.26 -24.82 -15.52
C LYS A 43 -11.30 -25.53 -14.55
N GLU A 44 -11.55 -25.35 -13.26
CA GLU A 44 -10.80 -26.03 -12.21
C GLU A 44 -10.76 -27.56 -12.47
N GLY A 45 -9.57 -28.16 -12.34
CA GLY A 45 -9.32 -29.55 -12.69
C GLY A 45 -9.03 -29.82 -14.17
N ALA A 46 -9.23 -28.84 -15.07
CA ALA A 46 -8.77 -28.98 -16.45
C ALA A 46 -7.25 -29.03 -16.53
N VAL A 47 -6.72 -29.87 -17.43
CA VAL A 47 -5.28 -29.97 -17.70
C VAL A 47 -5.05 -29.86 -19.20
N VAL A 48 -4.18 -28.92 -19.61
CA VAL A 48 -3.68 -28.81 -20.99
C VAL A 48 -2.18 -28.92 -20.96
N ARG A 49 -1.60 -29.81 -21.76
CA ARG A 49 -0.15 -29.96 -21.73
C ARG A 49 0.45 -30.45 -23.08
N ASN A 50 1.77 -30.16 -23.23
CA ASN A 50 2.59 -30.63 -24.35
C ASN A 50 2.01 -30.28 -25.73
N LEU A 51 1.67 -29.01 -25.94
CA LEU A 51 1.01 -28.52 -27.16
C LEU A 51 1.79 -27.37 -27.79
N GLU A 52 1.95 -27.36 -29.08
CA GLU A 52 2.29 -26.16 -29.84
C GLU A 52 1.04 -25.59 -30.51
N LEU A 53 0.83 -24.29 -30.36
CA LEU A 53 -0.37 -23.60 -30.89
C LEU A 53 0.06 -22.36 -31.68
N GLU A 54 -0.36 -22.29 -32.93
CA GLU A 54 -0.13 -21.15 -33.82
C GLU A 54 -1.45 -20.53 -34.25
N GLY A 55 -1.57 -19.20 -34.14
CA GLY A 55 -2.80 -18.55 -34.56
C GLY A 55 -2.84 -17.03 -34.39
N GLU A 56 -4.06 -16.53 -34.64
CA GLU A 56 -4.41 -15.13 -34.56
C GLU A 56 -5.68 -14.94 -33.73
N ILE A 57 -5.60 -14.11 -32.69
CA ILE A 57 -6.76 -13.71 -31.89
C ILE A 57 -7.00 -12.22 -32.13
N LEU A 58 -7.98 -11.93 -32.99
CA LEU A 58 -8.34 -10.58 -33.48
C LEU A 58 -9.85 -10.40 -33.43
N PRO A 59 -10.48 -10.37 -32.25
CA PRO A 59 -11.92 -10.35 -32.13
C PRO A 59 -12.51 -8.99 -32.58
N GLU A 60 -13.74 -9.05 -33.11
CA GLU A 60 -14.58 -7.88 -33.33
C GLU A 60 -15.40 -7.53 -32.09
N GLY A 61 -15.55 -6.24 -31.80
CA GLY A 61 -16.33 -5.75 -30.64
C GLY A 61 -15.51 -5.73 -29.36
N THR A 62 -16.02 -6.29 -28.25
CA THR A 62 -15.32 -6.36 -26.96
C THR A 62 -14.04 -7.17 -27.08
N LYS A 63 -12.91 -6.57 -26.71
CA LYS A 63 -11.57 -7.14 -26.87
C LYS A 63 -10.90 -7.35 -25.53
N SER A 64 -11.58 -8.05 -24.63
CA SER A 64 -11.12 -8.34 -23.27
C SER A 64 -11.00 -9.83 -23.01
N GLY A 65 -9.99 -10.23 -22.21
CA GLY A 65 -9.75 -11.62 -21.84
C GLY A 65 -9.23 -12.46 -23.01
N LEU A 66 -8.12 -12.09 -23.63
CA LEU A 66 -7.65 -12.71 -24.87
C LEU A 66 -6.32 -13.44 -24.65
N GLY A 67 -6.25 -14.67 -25.16
CA GLY A 67 -5.03 -15.47 -25.25
C GLY A 67 -5.11 -16.54 -26.29
N LEU A 68 -4.01 -16.97 -26.89
CA LEU A 68 -4.03 -18.01 -27.93
C LEU A 68 -4.62 -19.33 -27.40
N LEU A 69 -4.26 -19.71 -26.17
CA LEU A 69 -4.78 -20.92 -25.56
C LEU A 69 -6.19 -20.75 -25.00
N CYS A 70 -6.38 -19.76 -24.14
CA CYS A 70 -7.71 -19.51 -23.57
C CYS A 70 -7.94 -18.08 -23.09
N GLY A 71 -9.19 -17.69 -22.99
CA GLY A 71 -9.60 -16.44 -22.38
C GLY A 71 -9.34 -16.44 -20.87
N ARG A 72 -9.83 -17.46 -20.16
CA ARG A 72 -9.65 -17.61 -18.70
C ARG A 72 -9.22 -19.02 -18.32
N ASN A 73 -8.24 -19.06 -17.40
CA ASN A 73 -7.69 -20.31 -16.88
C ASN A 73 -7.91 -20.44 -15.38
N GLU A 74 -8.67 -21.44 -14.96
CA GLU A 74 -8.80 -21.92 -13.59
C GLU A 74 -8.07 -23.29 -13.39
N GLY A 75 -7.57 -23.88 -14.49
CA GLY A 75 -6.94 -25.19 -14.52
C GLY A 75 -5.40 -25.14 -14.53
N THR A 76 -4.79 -26.23 -14.98
CA THR A 76 -3.34 -26.38 -15.09
C THR A 76 -2.89 -26.46 -16.54
N VAL A 77 -1.98 -25.59 -16.95
CA VAL A 77 -1.37 -25.57 -18.28
C VAL A 77 0.12 -25.80 -18.12
N THR A 78 0.67 -26.82 -18.84
CA THR A 78 2.09 -27.17 -18.72
C THR A 78 2.72 -27.46 -20.07
N GLY A 79 3.88 -26.87 -20.35
CA GLY A 79 4.66 -27.18 -21.56
C GLY A 79 3.90 -26.81 -22.84
N VAL A 80 3.21 -25.69 -22.85
CA VAL A 80 2.50 -25.17 -24.03
C VAL A 80 3.31 -24.03 -24.63
N THR A 81 3.58 -24.13 -25.95
CA THR A 81 4.21 -23.05 -26.72
C THR A 81 3.20 -22.42 -27.64
N VAL A 82 3.13 -21.09 -27.63
CA VAL A 82 2.22 -20.32 -28.50
C VAL A 82 2.99 -19.40 -29.42
N SER A 83 2.50 -19.21 -30.66
CA SER A 83 3.07 -18.29 -31.64
C SER A 83 1.98 -17.64 -32.51
N GLY A 84 2.26 -16.47 -33.07
CA GLY A 84 1.32 -15.72 -33.91
C GLY A 84 1.03 -14.34 -33.36
N THR A 85 -0.26 -13.96 -33.25
CA THR A 85 -0.64 -12.59 -32.84
C THR A 85 -1.88 -12.59 -31.96
N VAL A 86 -1.85 -11.79 -30.88
CA VAL A 86 -3.04 -11.46 -30.07
C VAL A 86 -3.17 -9.95 -30.01
N SER A 87 -4.33 -9.43 -30.40
CA SER A 87 -4.59 -7.99 -30.31
C SER A 87 -5.94 -7.72 -29.65
N GLY A 88 -5.91 -6.88 -28.59
CA GLY A 88 -7.07 -6.59 -27.77
C GLY A 88 -7.02 -5.25 -27.08
N GLU A 89 -7.85 -5.09 -26.07
CA GLU A 89 -7.95 -3.87 -25.27
C GLU A 89 -7.60 -4.15 -23.79
N GLU A 90 -8.19 -5.15 -23.17
CA GLU A 90 -8.01 -5.43 -21.75
C GLU A 90 -7.73 -6.91 -21.49
N ASP A 91 -6.87 -7.21 -20.51
CA ASP A 91 -6.48 -8.56 -20.10
C ASP A 91 -5.98 -9.39 -21.32
N VAL A 92 -4.92 -8.91 -21.99
CA VAL A 92 -4.39 -9.51 -23.21
C VAL A 92 -3.07 -10.24 -22.91
N GLY A 93 -3.07 -11.55 -23.12
CA GLY A 93 -1.87 -12.38 -22.91
C GLY A 93 -1.53 -13.27 -24.10
N GLY A 94 -0.31 -13.73 -24.18
CA GLY A 94 0.10 -14.67 -25.22
C GLY A 94 -0.58 -16.02 -25.10
N LEU A 95 -0.55 -16.59 -23.90
CA LEU A 95 -1.23 -17.86 -23.61
C LEU A 95 -2.66 -17.66 -23.16
N VAL A 96 -2.87 -16.84 -22.13
CA VAL A 96 -4.16 -16.67 -21.48
C VAL A 96 -4.46 -15.19 -21.25
N GLY A 97 -5.73 -14.78 -21.40
CA GLY A 97 -6.17 -13.44 -21.02
C GLY A 97 -6.05 -13.27 -19.51
N VAL A 98 -6.71 -14.14 -18.75
CA VAL A 98 -6.73 -14.13 -17.29
C VAL A 98 -6.31 -15.50 -16.74
N ASN A 99 -5.33 -15.52 -15.85
CA ASN A 99 -5.02 -16.68 -15.02
C ASN A 99 -5.65 -16.46 -13.65
N GLU A 100 -6.73 -17.17 -13.36
CA GLU A 100 -7.51 -17.05 -12.14
C GLU A 100 -6.74 -17.61 -10.90
N ALA A 101 -7.23 -17.37 -9.70
CA ALA A 101 -6.54 -17.72 -8.45
C ALA A 101 -6.15 -19.21 -8.31
N THR A 102 -6.93 -20.14 -8.88
CA THR A 102 -6.62 -21.57 -8.92
C THR A 102 -5.78 -21.96 -10.14
N GLY A 103 -5.62 -21.06 -11.10
CA GLY A 103 -4.94 -21.29 -12.36
C GLY A 103 -3.42 -21.44 -12.20
N VAL A 104 -2.86 -22.45 -12.88
CA VAL A 104 -1.40 -22.72 -12.88
C VAL A 104 -0.89 -22.77 -14.31
N LEU A 105 0.09 -21.91 -14.62
CA LEU A 105 0.83 -21.90 -15.89
C LEU A 105 2.27 -22.29 -15.60
N ARG A 106 2.74 -23.41 -16.15
CA ARG A 106 4.08 -23.92 -15.86
C ARG A 106 4.82 -24.31 -17.13
N GLN A 107 6.10 -23.91 -17.24
CA GLN A 107 6.98 -24.29 -18.35
C GLN A 107 6.38 -23.97 -19.72
N CYS A 108 5.65 -22.87 -19.83
CA CYS A 108 5.03 -22.43 -21.07
C CYS A 108 5.89 -21.37 -21.76
N GLU A 109 5.77 -21.28 -23.08
CA GLU A 109 6.52 -20.31 -23.87
C GLU A 109 5.61 -19.49 -24.78
N ASN A 110 5.80 -18.17 -24.78
CA ASN A 110 5.19 -17.27 -25.75
C ASN A 110 6.21 -16.82 -26.79
N GLN A 111 5.86 -16.99 -28.07
CA GLN A 111 6.58 -16.47 -29.23
C GLN A 111 5.71 -15.53 -30.07
N ALA A 112 4.46 -15.28 -29.65
CA ALA A 112 3.52 -14.43 -30.34
C ALA A 112 3.79 -12.95 -30.04
N GLN A 113 3.42 -12.08 -30.98
CA GLN A 113 3.34 -10.64 -30.76
C GLN A 113 2.01 -10.30 -30.09
N ILE A 114 2.08 -9.52 -29.01
CA ILE A 114 0.91 -9.16 -28.21
C ILE A 114 0.73 -7.65 -28.25
N THR A 115 -0.49 -7.19 -28.48
CA THR A 115 -0.85 -5.78 -28.44
C THR A 115 -2.12 -5.58 -27.63
N GLY A 116 -2.08 -4.70 -26.64
CA GLY A 116 -3.19 -4.40 -25.75
C GLY A 116 -3.25 -2.94 -25.34
N VAL A 117 -4.18 -2.57 -24.48
CA VAL A 117 -4.28 -1.23 -23.90
C VAL A 117 -4.09 -1.32 -22.38
N THR A 118 -4.75 -2.27 -21.73
CA THR A 118 -4.70 -2.42 -20.28
C THR A 118 -4.41 -3.87 -19.92
N HIS A 119 -3.47 -4.09 -19.02
CA HIS A 119 -3.02 -5.42 -18.58
C HIS A 119 -2.55 -6.30 -19.75
N THR A 120 -1.44 -5.93 -20.37
CA THR A 120 -0.85 -6.67 -21.50
C THR A 120 0.38 -7.46 -21.04
N GLY A 121 0.39 -8.78 -21.27
CA GLY A 121 1.51 -9.62 -20.86
C GLY A 121 1.87 -10.74 -21.85
N GLY A 122 3.13 -11.17 -21.85
CA GLY A 122 3.60 -12.23 -22.75
C GLY A 122 2.97 -13.59 -22.45
N ILE A 123 2.71 -13.91 -21.21
CA ILE A 123 2.08 -15.16 -20.78
C ILE A 123 0.63 -14.93 -20.41
N ALA A 124 0.33 -13.98 -19.52
CA ALA A 124 -1.02 -13.66 -19.08
C ALA A 124 -1.24 -12.14 -19.11
N GLY A 125 -2.40 -11.68 -19.54
CA GLY A 125 -2.80 -10.29 -19.37
C GLY A 125 -2.91 -9.96 -17.89
N ARG A 126 -3.74 -10.71 -17.15
CA ARG A 126 -3.89 -10.62 -15.70
C ARG A 126 -3.60 -11.97 -15.04
N ASN A 127 -2.83 -11.95 -13.95
CA ASN A 127 -2.51 -13.15 -13.18
C ASN A 127 -2.93 -12.99 -11.72
N GLU A 128 -3.81 -13.86 -11.25
CA GLU A 128 -4.21 -14.02 -9.86
C GLU A 128 -3.69 -15.33 -9.25
N GLY A 129 -3.30 -16.29 -10.11
CA GLY A 129 -2.82 -17.61 -9.77
C GLY A 129 -1.29 -17.73 -9.78
N THR A 130 -0.79 -18.84 -10.33
CA THR A 130 0.64 -19.15 -10.35
C THR A 130 1.17 -19.20 -11.77
N ILE A 131 2.27 -18.51 -12.03
CA ILE A 131 3.08 -18.61 -13.24
C ILE A 131 4.50 -19.07 -12.84
N GLU A 132 4.93 -20.22 -13.34
CA GLU A 132 6.19 -20.84 -12.94
C GLU A 132 7.02 -21.28 -14.16
N ALA A 133 8.29 -20.88 -14.19
CA ALA A 133 9.26 -21.26 -15.21
C ALA A 133 8.76 -21.03 -16.66
N CYS A 134 8.01 -19.95 -16.88
CA CYS A 134 7.50 -19.56 -18.20
C CYS A 134 8.46 -18.60 -18.89
N ILE A 135 8.45 -18.63 -20.22
CA ILE A 135 9.37 -17.85 -21.05
C ILE A 135 8.57 -16.98 -22.03
N ASN A 136 8.88 -15.70 -22.09
CA ASN A 136 8.42 -14.83 -23.17
C ASN A 136 9.56 -14.52 -24.15
N ARG A 137 9.30 -14.73 -25.44
CA ARG A 137 10.17 -14.33 -26.56
C ARG A 137 9.48 -13.39 -27.55
N GLY A 138 8.16 -13.24 -27.42
CA GLY A 138 7.38 -12.37 -28.27
C GLY A 138 7.51 -10.89 -27.86
N ALA A 139 7.30 -10.01 -28.83
CA ALA A 139 7.24 -8.57 -28.57
C ALA A 139 5.89 -8.21 -27.93
N ILE A 140 5.91 -7.31 -26.96
CA ILE A 140 4.73 -6.87 -26.22
C ILE A 140 4.56 -5.36 -26.43
N ASP A 141 3.39 -4.93 -26.93
CA ASP A 141 3.04 -3.55 -27.26
C ASP A 141 4.14 -2.83 -28.08
N PRO A 142 4.51 -3.36 -29.25
CA PRO A 142 5.63 -2.84 -30.03
C PRO A 142 5.28 -1.52 -30.76
N ASP A 143 4.02 -1.11 -30.76
CA ASP A 143 3.52 0.10 -31.43
C ASP A 143 3.24 1.23 -30.45
N ALA A 144 3.29 2.47 -30.92
CA ALA A 144 2.99 3.65 -30.09
C ALA A 144 1.53 3.63 -29.62
N ASN A 145 1.33 3.52 -28.31
CA ASN A 145 0.03 3.59 -27.67
C ASN A 145 0.15 4.40 -26.38
N ASP A 146 -0.34 5.64 -26.40
CA ASP A 146 -0.26 6.55 -25.25
C ASP A 146 -1.15 6.12 -24.08
N ASP A 147 -2.16 5.30 -24.34
CA ASP A 147 -3.11 4.80 -23.33
C ASP A 147 -2.69 3.44 -22.74
N ALA A 148 -1.56 2.85 -23.20
CA ALA A 148 -1.09 1.56 -22.70
C ALA A 148 -0.78 1.63 -21.20
N GLN A 149 -1.32 0.67 -20.43
CA GLN A 149 -1.13 0.56 -18.98
C GLN A 149 -0.90 -0.89 -18.55
N ASP A 150 -0.04 -1.05 -17.54
CA ASP A 150 0.26 -2.34 -16.94
C ASP A 150 0.75 -3.35 -18.00
N THR A 151 1.90 -3.05 -18.64
CA THR A 151 2.51 -3.89 -19.67
C THR A 151 3.71 -4.63 -19.10
N GLY A 152 3.73 -5.97 -19.23
CA GLY A 152 4.81 -6.79 -18.70
C GLY A 152 5.24 -7.95 -19.60
N GLY A 153 6.49 -8.36 -19.52
CA GLY A 153 7.03 -9.46 -20.31
C GLY A 153 6.38 -10.81 -20.01
N ILE A 154 5.94 -11.03 -18.78
CA ILE A 154 5.25 -12.24 -18.35
C ILE A 154 3.78 -11.94 -18.05
N ALA A 155 3.48 -10.97 -17.22
CA ALA A 155 2.11 -10.58 -16.89
C ALA A 155 1.93 -9.06 -16.97
N GLY A 156 0.80 -8.60 -17.49
CA GLY A 156 0.46 -7.18 -17.46
C GLY A 156 0.24 -6.73 -16.02
N ARG A 157 -0.74 -7.31 -15.36
CA ARG A 157 -1.01 -7.12 -13.93
C ARG A 157 -0.99 -8.46 -13.20
N SER A 158 -0.36 -8.51 -12.02
CA SER A 158 -0.34 -9.72 -11.23
C SER A 158 -0.57 -9.44 -9.75
N SER A 159 -1.54 -10.13 -9.16
CA SER A 159 -1.75 -10.28 -7.72
C SER A 159 -1.33 -11.66 -7.20
N GLY A 160 -1.06 -12.60 -8.11
CA GLY A 160 -0.59 -13.94 -7.81
C GLY A 160 0.93 -14.04 -7.70
N THR A 161 1.44 -15.24 -7.96
CA THR A 161 2.87 -15.56 -7.88
C THR A 161 3.47 -15.76 -9.26
N ILE A 162 4.64 -15.15 -9.52
CA ILE A 162 5.45 -15.38 -10.70
C ILE A 162 6.83 -15.86 -10.23
N THR A 163 7.22 -17.08 -10.60
CA THR A 163 8.47 -17.69 -10.13
C THR A 163 9.30 -18.22 -11.28
N GLY A 164 10.62 -17.98 -11.26
CA GLY A 164 11.59 -18.58 -12.20
C GLY A 164 11.30 -18.32 -13.67
N SER A 165 10.53 -17.29 -13.99
CA SER A 165 10.11 -16.98 -15.36
C SER A 165 11.06 -15.97 -16.01
N VAL A 166 11.21 -16.06 -17.34
CA VAL A 166 12.22 -15.28 -18.06
C VAL A 166 11.59 -14.54 -19.23
N ASN A 167 11.92 -13.26 -19.36
CA ASN A 167 11.59 -12.48 -20.54
C ASN A 167 12.80 -12.22 -21.43
N HIS A 168 12.65 -12.51 -22.72
CA HIS A 168 13.59 -12.15 -23.79
C HIS A 168 12.98 -11.20 -24.83
N GLY A 169 11.65 -11.00 -24.80
CA GLY A 169 10.95 -10.15 -25.76
C GLY A 169 11.15 -8.65 -25.45
N GLU A 170 11.04 -7.85 -26.48
CA GLU A 170 10.97 -6.39 -26.32
C GLU A 170 9.61 -5.99 -25.77
N ILE A 171 9.57 -4.97 -24.88
CA ILE A 171 8.35 -4.55 -24.18
C ILE A 171 8.17 -3.04 -24.35
N GLY A 172 6.96 -2.67 -24.76
CA GLY A 172 6.51 -1.31 -24.88
C GLY A 172 7.10 -0.56 -26.07
N TYR A 173 6.83 0.75 -26.10
CA TYR A 173 7.32 1.67 -27.15
C TYR A 173 7.90 2.93 -26.51
N PRO A 174 8.93 3.56 -27.10
CA PRO A 174 9.55 4.76 -26.56
C PRO A 174 8.54 5.88 -26.28
N HIS A 175 8.59 6.42 -25.05
CA HIS A 175 7.78 7.55 -24.60
C HIS A 175 6.26 7.33 -24.54
N THR A 176 5.80 6.09 -24.60
CA THR A 176 4.39 5.72 -24.44
C THR A 176 4.22 4.70 -23.32
N GLY A 177 3.00 4.54 -22.80
CA GLY A 177 2.67 3.54 -21.79
C GLY A 177 3.11 3.86 -20.35
N TYR A 178 2.38 3.29 -19.42
CA TYR A 178 2.57 3.43 -17.97
C TYR A 178 2.68 2.06 -17.32
N ASN A 179 3.45 1.98 -16.21
CA ASN A 179 3.68 0.74 -15.48
C ASN A 179 4.21 -0.37 -16.40
N VAL A 180 5.39 -0.16 -16.96
CA VAL A 180 6.01 -1.09 -17.91
C VAL A 180 7.15 -1.85 -17.23
N GLY A 181 7.05 -3.18 -17.16
CA GLY A 181 8.03 -4.00 -16.46
C GLY A 181 8.53 -5.21 -17.26
N GLY A 182 9.77 -5.61 -17.02
CA GLY A 182 10.39 -6.76 -17.70
C GLY A 182 9.70 -8.08 -17.42
N ILE A 183 9.08 -8.22 -16.26
CA ILE A 183 8.31 -9.40 -15.84
C ILE A 183 6.84 -9.01 -15.64
N ALA A 184 6.55 -8.01 -14.85
CA ALA A 184 5.18 -7.57 -14.61
C ALA A 184 5.06 -6.05 -14.76
N GLY A 185 4.02 -5.58 -15.45
CA GLY A 185 3.71 -4.16 -15.51
C GLY A 185 3.36 -3.63 -14.13
N ARG A 186 2.38 -4.24 -13.49
CA ARG A 186 1.97 -3.96 -12.11
C ARG A 186 1.93 -5.25 -11.29
N GLN A 187 2.53 -5.22 -10.10
CA GLN A 187 2.62 -6.38 -9.21
C GLN A 187 2.25 -6.01 -7.78
N ASN A 188 1.31 -6.75 -7.18
CA ASN A 188 1.02 -6.68 -5.76
C ASN A 188 1.10 -8.05 -5.04
N GLY A 189 1.41 -9.12 -5.77
CA GLY A 189 1.71 -10.45 -5.23
C GLY A 189 3.23 -10.70 -5.10
N SER A 190 3.71 -11.87 -5.53
CA SER A 190 5.10 -12.29 -5.38
C SER A 190 5.81 -12.49 -6.74
N VAL A 191 7.04 -11.96 -6.88
CA VAL A 191 7.94 -12.23 -8.00
C VAL A 191 9.26 -12.76 -7.45
N VAL A 192 9.64 -14.00 -7.80
CA VAL A 192 10.82 -14.68 -7.24
C VAL A 192 11.65 -15.35 -8.33
N GLY A 193 12.94 -15.07 -8.36
CA GLY A 193 13.90 -15.74 -9.26
C GLY A 193 13.62 -15.52 -10.75
N CYS A 194 12.98 -14.40 -11.10
CA CYS A 194 12.66 -14.05 -12.48
C CYS A 194 13.77 -13.20 -13.11
N GLU A 195 13.95 -13.33 -14.41
CA GLU A 195 15.00 -12.66 -15.16
C GLU A 195 14.43 -11.92 -16.38
N ASN A 196 14.95 -10.73 -16.67
CA ASN A 196 14.63 -9.99 -17.88
C ASN A 196 15.88 -9.70 -18.69
N TYR A 197 15.86 -10.10 -19.95
CA TYR A 197 16.90 -9.82 -20.94
C TYR A 197 16.41 -8.94 -22.09
N GLY A 198 15.09 -8.70 -22.18
CA GLY A 198 14.49 -7.85 -23.20
C GLY A 198 14.66 -6.36 -22.91
N SER A 199 14.65 -5.54 -23.96
CA SER A 199 14.57 -4.09 -23.84
C SER A 199 13.18 -3.67 -23.37
N ILE A 200 13.12 -2.63 -22.53
CA ILE A 200 11.87 -2.11 -21.97
C ILE A 200 11.77 -0.64 -22.33
N TRP A 201 10.63 -0.26 -22.87
CA TRP A 201 10.32 1.12 -23.26
C TRP A 201 9.02 1.55 -22.60
N GLY A 202 8.95 2.80 -22.16
CA GLY A 202 7.75 3.34 -21.54
C GLY A 202 7.88 4.84 -21.31
N ARG A 203 6.80 5.45 -20.82
CA ARG A 203 6.71 6.85 -20.47
C ARG A 203 6.93 7.10 -18.98
N LYS A 204 6.31 6.29 -18.12
CA LYS A 204 6.36 6.44 -16.66
C LYS A 204 6.28 5.08 -15.99
N ASP A 205 6.90 4.96 -14.82
CA ASP A 205 6.95 3.73 -14.01
C ASP A 205 7.49 2.54 -14.81
N VAL A 206 8.73 2.72 -15.31
CA VAL A 206 9.43 1.72 -16.12
C VAL A 206 10.46 1.00 -15.26
N GLY A 207 10.33 -0.31 -15.11
CA GLY A 207 11.21 -1.12 -14.28
C GLY A 207 11.79 -2.35 -14.97
N GLY A 208 13.06 -2.68 -14.67
CA GLY A 208 13.75 -3.85 -15.25
C GLY A 208 13.05 -5.18 -14.97
N ILE A 209 12.34 -5.28 -13.87
CA ILE A 209 11.54 -6.45 -13.44
C ILE A 209 10.07 -6.09 -13.31
N VAL A 210 9.74 -5.06 -12.53
CA VAL A 210 8.36 -4.63 -12.27
C VAL A 210 8.27 -3.14 -12.54
N GLY A 211 7.25 -2.71 -13.29
CA GLY A 211 6.97 -1.30 -13.57
C GLY A 211 6.47 -0.59 -12.31
N GLN A 212 5.36 -1.05 -11.75
CA GLN A 212 4.82 -0.58 -10.50
C GLN A 212 4.65 -1.76 -9.53
N PHE A 213 5.28 -1.65 -8.36
CA PHE A 213 5.13 -2.63 -7.29
C PHE A 213 4.22 -2.06 -6.20
N GLU A 214 3.13 -2.75 -5.94
CA GLU A 214 2.20 -2.44 -4.85
C GLU A 214 2.45 -3.46 -3.74
N PRO A 215 2.74 -3.04 -2.50
CA PRO A 215 2.90 -4.00 -1.42
C PRO A 215 1.60 -4.77 -1.21
N TYR A 216 1.68 -6.09 -1.24
CA TYR A 216 0.59 -6.97 -0.85
C TYR A 216 0.46 -6.90 0.67
N THR A 217 -0.37 -6.01 1.16
CA THR A 217 -0.80 -6.02 2.54
C THR A 217 -2.02 -6.93 2.65
N VAL A 218 -1.81 -8.17 3.10
CA VAL A 218 -2.89 -8.90 3.75
C VAL A 218 -3.15 -8.12 5.03
N LEU A 219 -4.14 -7.25 5.00
CA LEU A 219 -4.71 -6.70 6.21
C LEU A 219 -5.37 -7.88 6.94
N THR A 220 -4.59 -8.56 7.79
CA THR A 220 -5.18 -9.39 8.83
C THR A 220 -5.86 -8.41 9.77
N TYR A 221 -7.15 -8.25 9.60
CA TYR A 221 -8.03 -7.49 10.50
C TYR A 221 -8.11 -8.22 11.85
N GLY A 222 -6.98 -8.23 12.57
CA GLY A 222 -6.93 -8.71 13.95
C GLY A 222 -7.34 -7.64 14.95
N GLU A 223 -7.06 -6.38 14.64
CA GLU A 223 -7.58 -5.17 15.26
C GLU A 223 -7.52 -4.09 14.18
N ASP A 224 -8.63 -3.43 13.91
CA ASP A 224 -8.69 -2.34 12.94
C ASP A 224 -7.76 -1.21 13.40
N PRO A 225 -6.72 -0.83 12.62
CA PRO A 225 -5.81 0.26 13.01
C PRO A 225 -6.54 1.57 13.25
N MET A 226 -7.66 1.80 12.54
CA MET A 226 -8.50 2.97 12.75
C MET A 226 -9.28 2.88 14.06
N GLN A 227 -9.76 1.71 14.45
CA GLN A 227 -10.40 1.50 15.75
C GLN A 227 -9.41 1.74 16.90
N ARG A 228 -8.16 1.26 16.78
CA ARG A 228 -7.12 1.56 17.77
C ARG A 228 -6.81 3.04 17.86
N LEU A 229 -6.74 3.73 16.72
CA LEU A 229 -6.55 5.18 16.68
C LEU A 229 -7.72 5.90 17.38
N GLU A 230 -8.96 5.50 17.12
CA GLU A 230 -10.15 6.03 17.81
C GLU A 230 -10.09 5.81 19.33
N ASP A 231 -9.68 4.60 19.75
CA ASP A 231 -9.59 4.24 21.17
C ASP A 231 -8.49 5.05 21.88
N GLU A 232 -7.31 5.21 21.29
CA GLU A 232 -6.22 6.02 21.86
C GLU A 232 -6.54 7.52 21.86
N LEU A 233 -7.18 8.05 20.81
CA LEU A 233 -7.66 9.43 20.78
C LEU A 233 -8.74 9.68 21.83
N SER A 234 -9.62 8.71 22.07
CA SER A 234 -10.65 8.79 23.12
C SER A 234 -10.02 8.79 24.51
N ARG A 235 -8.99 7.96 24.71
CA ARG A 235 -8.20 7.93 25.96
C ARG A 235 -7.51 9.26 26.21
N LEU A 236 -6.85 9.80 25.19
CA LEU A 236 -6.14 11.07 25.23
C LEU A 236 -7.09 12.24 25.53
N SER A 237 -8.25 12.29 24.85
CA SER A 237 -9.31 13.28 25.13
C SER A 237 -9.80 13.23 26.59
N GLY A 238 -9.96 12.01 27.14
CA GLY A 238 -10.33 11.83 28.54
C GLY A 238 -9.26 12.32 29.52
N LEU A 239 -7.96 12.11 29.22
CA LEU A 239 -6.85 12.64 30.02
C LEU A 239 -6.82 14.16 29.99
N MET A 240 -6.98 14.75 28.79
CA MET A 240 -7.02 16.22 28.62
C MET A 240 -8.17 16.86 29.36
N THR A 241 -9.37 16.23 29.35
CA THR A 241 -10.53 16.73 30.11
C THR A 241 -10.22 16.74 31.61
N ARG A 242 -9.66 15.65 32.16
CA ARG A 242 -9.27 15.59 33.58
C ARG A 242 -8.23 16.65 33.94
N LEU A 243 -7.22 16.83 33.07
CA LEU A 243 -6.19 17.84 33.25
C LEU A 243 -6.80 19.24 33.22
N THR A 244 -7.72 19.55 32.28
CA THR A 244 -8.46 20.81 32.21
C THR A 244 -9.26 21.08 33.48
N ASP A 245 -9.94 20.08 34.01
CA ASP A 245 -10.74 20.19 35.24
C ASP A 245 -9.87 20.48 36.48
N GLN A 246 -8.68 19.86 36.54
CA GLN A 246 -7.72 20.08 37.62
C GLN A 246 -7.09 21.47 37.57
N ILE A 247 -6.84 21.99 36.38
CA ILE A 247 -6.16 23.28 36.13
C ILE A 247 -7.14 24.46 36.17
N SER A 248 -8.41 24.24 35.94
CA SER A 248 -9.44 25.32 35.85
C SER A 248 -9.45 26.30 37.03
N GLY A 249 -8.81 25.94 38.15
CA GLY A 249 -8.65 26.81 39.34
C GLY A 249 -7.41 27.70 39.35
N TYR A 250 -6.46 27.54 38.38
CA TYR A 250 -5.14 28.16 38.45
C TYR A 250 -4.85 29.25 37.40
N SER A 251 -5.25 29.06 36.14
CA SER A 251 -5.01 30.04 35.06
C SER A 251 -6.02 29.89 33.93
N GLY A 252 -6.62 30.98 33.46
CA GLY A 252 -7.54 30.99 32.32
C GLY A 252 -6.86 30.64 31.00
N ASP A 253 -5.62 31.09 30.80
CA ASP A 253 -4.91 30.93 29.56
C ASP A 253 -4.51 29.44 29.34
N ALA A 254 -4.04 28.75 30.38
CA ALA A 254 -3.73 27.31 30.31
C ALA A 254 -4.98 26.45 30.05
N VAL A 255 -6.13 26.83 30.57
CA VAL A 255 -7.41 26.17 30.26
C VAL A 255 -7.79 26.32 28.79
N ASP A 256 -7.50 27.45 28.18
CA ASP A 256 -7.81 27.69 26.76
C ASP A 256 -6.86 26.95 25.85
N ASP A 257 -5.58 26.81 26.18
CA ASP A 257 -4.61 25.98 25.48
C ASP A 257 -4.99 24.48 25.52
N LEU A 258 -5.41 23.99 26.70
CA LEU A 258 -5.88 22.59 26.83
C LEU A 258 -7.17 22.34 26.07
N LYS A 259 -8.10 23.31 25.97
CA LYS A 259 -9.28 23.18 25.10
C LYS A 259 -8.91 23.16 23.63
N ALA A 260 -7.88 23.90 23.21
CA ALA A 260 -7.37 23.84 21.83
C ALA A 260 -6.82 22.47 21.49
N VAL A 261 -6.06 21.84 22.40
CA VAL A 261 -5.56 20.46 22.25
C VAL A 261 -6.74 19.48 22.16
N SER A 262 -7.73 19.56 23.06
CA SER A 262 -8.91 18.69 23.02
C SER A 262 -9.69 18.82 21.71
N GLY A 263 -9.88 20.05 21.22
CA GLY A 263 -10.57 20.31 19.95
C GLY A 263 -9.80 19.76 18.74
N ALA A 264 -8.48 19.87 18.72
CA ALA A 264 -7.64 19.30 17.66
C ALA A 264 -7.68 17.76 17.65
N MET A 265 -7.74 17.14 18.82
CA MET A 265 -7.87 15.69 18.95
C MET A 265 -9.22 15.17 18.48
N ASP A 266 -10.31 15.90 18.78
CA ASP A 266 -11.64 15.58 18.26
C ASP A 266 -11.68 15.68 16.73
N ALA A 267 -10.99 16.66 16.14
CA ALA A 267 -10.85 16.80 14.69
C ALA A 267 -10.07 15.62 14.06
N ILE A 268 -8.99 15.17 14.69
CA ILE A 268 -8.25 13.97 14.23
C ILE A 268 -9.16 12.73 14.28
N ARG A 269 -9.91 12.55 15.37
CA ARG A 269 -10.83 11.41 15.54
C ARG A 269 -11.92 11.38 14.46
N GLU A 270 -12.55 12.53 14.18
CA GLU A 270 -13.59 12.65 13.16
C GLU A 270 -13.02 12.39 11.77
N THR A 271 -11.83 12.92 11.48
CA THR A 271 -11.14 12.70 10.20
C THR A 271 -10.75 11.25 10.02
N ALA A 272 -10.21 10.59 11.05
CA ALA A 272 -9.86 9.18 11.03
C ALA A 272 -11.09 8.29 10.82
N HIS A 273 -12.20 8.59 11.49
CA HIS A 273 -13.46 7.88 11.31
C HIS A 273 -14.01 7.99 9.88
N THR A 274 -13.98 9.20 9.32
CA THR A 274 -14.45 9.47 7.94
C THR A 274 -13.56 8.75 6.91
N ALA A 275 -12.24 8.79 7.06
CA ALA A 275 -11.31 8.11 6.17
C ALA A 275 -11.47 6.58 6.20
N GLY A 276 -11.86 6.00 7.34
CA GLY A 276 -12.14 4.57 7.49
C GLY A 276 -13.44 4.12 6.81
N THR A 277 -14.42 5.03 6.60
CA THR A 277 -15.74 4.68 6.07
C THR A 277 -15.89 4.95 4.57
N ASP A 278 -15.26 5.96 4.01
CA ASP A 278 -15.56 6.46 2.66
C ASP A 278 -14.54 6.08 1.57
N GLY A 279 -13.45 5.41 1.90
CA GLY A 279 -12.50 4.87 0.92
C GLY A 279 -11.59 5.90 0.25
N ARG A 280 -10.77 5.45 -0.65
CA ARG A 280 -9.51 5.94 -1.22
C ARG A 280 -9.38 7.40 -1.67
N GLU A 281 -10.43 8.11 -2.01
CA GLU A 281 -10.30 9.46 -2.61
C GLU A 281 -9.98 10.56 -1.57
N ASP A 282 -10.26 10.31 -0.28
CA ASP A 282 -10.10 11.30 0.79
C ASP A 282 -8.86 11.09 1.69
N ALA A 283 -8.03 10.08 1.40
CA ALA A 283 -6.89 9.73 2.26
C ALA A 283 -5.84 10.87 2.36
N GLN A 284 -5.62 11.63 1.29
CA GLN A 284 -4.71 12.78 1.33
C GLN A 284 -5.28 13.92 2.16
N ALA A 285 -6.56 14.24 1.97
CA ALA A 285 -7.23 15.28 2.75
C ALA A 285 -7.30 14.92 4.25
N ALA A 286 -7.51 13.63 4.55
CA ALA A 286 -7.45 13.11 5.91
C ALA A 286 -6.04 13.26 6.53
N GLY A 287 -4.99 12.94 5.78
CA GLY A 287 -3.61 13.11 6.21
C GLY A 287 -3.26 14.58 6.50
N GLU A 288 -3.67 15.51 5.63
CA GLU A 288 -3.47 16.94 5.84
C GLU A 288 -4.21 17.44 7.08
N ALA A 289 -5.45 17.05 7.31
CA ALA A 289 -6.24 17.45 8.47
C ALA A 289 -5.67 16.89 9.79
N ILE A 290 -5.15 15.67 9.77
CA ILE A 290 -4.45 15.08 10.93
C ILE A 290 -3.15 15.84 11.22
N TYR A 291 -2.38 16.20 10.18
CA TYR A 291 -1.16 16.99 10.32
C TYR A 291 -1.43 18.37 10.92
N ASP A 292 -2.42 19.11 10.40
CA ASP A 292 -2.80 20.43 10.90
C ASP A 292 -3.24 20.36 12.37
N SER A 293 -3.99 19.34 12.73
CA SER A 293 -4.42 19.10 14.11
C SER A 293 -3.25 18.78 15.04
N ALA A 294 -2.26 17.99 14.58
CA ALA A 294 -1.04 17.72 15.33
C ALA A 294 -0.19 18.99 15.56
N GLN A 295 -0.16 19.91 14.59
CA GLN A 295 0.50 21.22 14.75
C GLN A 295 -0.19 22.08 15.84
N ILE A 296 -1.51 22.06 15.90
CA ILE A 296 -2.27 22.78 16.95
C ILE A 296 -1.95 22.18 18.33
N ILE A 297 -1.91 20.84 18.45
CA ILE A 297 -1.54 20.15 19.69
C ILE A 297 -0.15 20.57 20.13
N ASN A 298 0.83 20.51 19.24
CA ASN A 298 2.22 20.87 19.52
C ASN A 298 2.34 22.34 19.97
N GLY A 299 1.65 23.26 19.29
CA GLY A 299 1.63 24.68 19.64
C GLY A 299 1.04 24.93 21.04
N ALA A 300 -0.11 24.33 21.33
CA ALA A 300 -0.80 24.48 22.61
C ALA A 300 -0.01 23.87 23.77
N LEU A 301 0.64 22.71 23.59
CA LEU A 301 1.52 22.10 24.59
C LEU A 301 2.79 22.92 24.80
N GLY A 302 3.34 23.57 23.75
CA GLY A 302 4.46 24.51 23.88
C GLY A 302 4.08 25.72 24.76
N THR A 303 2.89 26.31 24.56
CA THR A 303 2.38 27.42 25.36
C THR A 303 2.08 26.98 26.80
N LEU A 304 1.60 25.75 26.98
CA LEU A 304 1.38 25.16 28.30
C LEU A 304 2.67 25.04 29.11
N LEU A 305 3.79 24.72 28.45
CA LEU A 305 5.13 24.70 29.08
C LEU A 305 5.51 26.08 29.65
N ASP A 306 5.23 27.14 28.93
CA ASP A 306 5.53 28.53 29.40
C ASP A 306 4.72 28.93 30.62
N HIS A 307 3.60 28.26 30.89
CA HIS A 307 2.72 28.52 32.04
C HIS A 307 2.97 27.59 33.24
N THR A 308 3.95 26.69 33.20
CA THR A 308 4.18 25.63 34.20
C THR A 308 4.59 26.08 35.58
N GLU A 309 5.03 27.31 35.80
CA GLU A 309 5.33 27.86 37.15
C GLU A 309 4.15 27.74 38.14
N THR A 310 2.94 27.46 37.64
CA THR A 310 1.68 27.44 38.40
C THR A 310 1.08 26.04 38.69
N PHE A 311 1.65 24.95 38.15
CA PHE A 311 1.00 23.64 38.08
C PHE A 311 1.42 22.59 39.11
N ALA A 312 2.15 22.93 40.09
CA ALA A 312 3.13 22.14 40.82
C ALA A 312 2.73 20.86 41.58
N ALA A 313 1.52 20.46 41.78
CA ALA A 313 1.25 19.32 42.70
C ALA A 313 0.22 18.28 42.27
N ALA A 314 -0.53 18.51 41.22
CA ALA A 314 -1.61 17.60 40.82
C ALA A 314 -1.39 16.89 39.49
N ALA A 315 -0.41 17.31 38.69
CA ALA A 315 -0.31 17.00 37.28
C ALA A 315 0.65 15.83 36.93
N ASP A 316 1.55 15.40 37.81
CA ASP A 316 2.64 14.48 37.50
C ASP A 316 2.16 13.13 36.92
N ARG A 317 1.15 12.52 37.54
CA ARG A 317 0.62 11.23 37.04
C ARG A 317 -0.13 11.38 35.72
N ASP A 318 -0.92 12.45 35.56
CA ASP A 318 -1.75 12.66 34.39
C ASP A 318 -0.89 13.11 33.19
N LEU A 319 0.25 13.79 33.42
CA LEU A 319 1.24 14.14 32.39
C LEU A 319 2.01 12.90 31.91
N THR A 320 2.35 11.98 32.79
CA THR A 320 2.97 10.69 32.40
C THR A 320 1.99 9.86 31.55
N GLU A 321 0.72 9.75 31.98
CA GLU A 321 -0.31 9.06 31.22
C GLU A 321 -0.60 9.74 29.86
N LEU A 322 -0.45 11.07 29.77
CA LEU A 322 -0.54 11.84 28.53
C LEU A 322 0.61 11.52 27.60
N GLY A 323 1.84 11.43 28.11
CA GLY A 323 3.02 10.99 27.36
C GLY A 323 2.84 9.60 26.74
N ASP A 324 2.43 8.63 27.56
CA ASP A 324 2.14 7.27 27.12
C ASP A 324 1.05 7.21 26.02
N ALA A 325 0.00 8.05 26.16
CA ALA A 325 -1.08 8.13 25.18
C ALA A 325 -0.62 8.79 23.86
N MET A 326 0.28 9.77 23.91
CA MET A 326 0.87 10.40 22.72
C MET A 326 1.79 9.42 21.98
N ASP A 327 2.58 8.62 22.71
CA ASP A 327 3.41 7.58 22.09
C ASP A 327 2.57 6.47 21.43
N ALA A 328 1.45 6.07 22.05
CA ALA A 328 0.51 5.12 21.47
C ALA A 328 -0.19 5.70 20.23
N LEU A 329 -0.56 6.98 20.25
CA LEU A 329 -1.11 7.69 19.10
C LEU A 329 -0.11 7.72 17.93
N ARG A 330 1.15 8.04 18.21
CA ARG A 330 2.23 8.02 17.23
C ARG A 330 2.38 6.63 16.59
N ASP A 331 2.40 5.56 17.39
CA ASP A 331 2.50 4.17 16.89
C ASP A 331 1.27 3.80 16.02
N CYS A 332 0.07 4.26 16.39
CA CYS A 332 -1.14 4.04 15.59
C CYS A 332 -1.12 4.83 14.27
N LEU A 333 -0.67 6.07 14.27
CA LEU A 333 -0.51 6.88 13.04
C LEU A 333 0.52 6.26 12.10
N ASP A 334 1.69 5.87 12.61
CA ASP A 334 2.75 5.21 11.83
C ASP A 334 2.24 3.90 11.18
N LYS A 335 1.55 3.05 11.94
CA LYS A 335 0.95 1.82 11.44
C LYS A 335 -0.23 2.07 10.50
N GLY A 336 -1.07 3.05 10.79
CA GLY A 336 -2.20 3.43 9.93
C GLY A 336 -1.75 3.94 8.58
N PHE A 337 -0.76 4.82 8.53
CA PHE A 337 -0.20 5.34 7.28
C PHE A 337 0.59 4.29 6.49
N THR A 338 1.23 3.34 7.18
CA THR A 338 1.92 2.21 6.52
C THR A 338 0.92 1.23 5.87
N ALA A 339 -0.30 1.14 6.41
CA ALA A 339 -1.36 0.27 5.89
C ALA A 339 -2.23 0.92 4.80
N MET A 340 -2.12 2.25 4.58
CA MET A 340 -2.88 2.95 3.54
C MET A 340 -2.40 2.56 2.15
N ASP A 341 -3.33 2.07 1.34
CA ASP A 341 -3.13 1.43 0.05
C ASP A 341 -2.50 2.36 -1.01
N SER A 342 -1.67 1.78 -1.84
CA SER A 342 -0.83 2.39 -2.87
C SER A 342 -1.55 3.06 -4.05
N ALA A 343 -2.88 3.12 -4.07
CA ALA A 343 -3.64 3.85 -5.10
C ALA A 343 -3.35 5.35 -5.12
N ALA A 344 -2.65 5.86 -4.10
CA ALA A 344 -2.21 7.23 -3.98
C ALA A 344 -0.67 7.34 -3.88
N TYR A 345 0.09 6.61 -4.71
CA TYR A 345 1.56 6.59 -4.59
C TYR A 345 2.21 7.99 -4.65
N GLU A 346 1.70 8.90 -5.47
CA GLU A 346 2.17 10.30 -5.47
C GLU A 346 1.68 11.09 -4.24
N ALA A 347 0.46 10.83 -3.79
CA ALA A 347 -0.03 11.31 -2.50
C ALA A 347 0.78 10.73 -1.35
N ARG A 348 1.23 9.47 -1.45
CA ARG A 348 2.08 8.79 -0.48
C ARG A 348 3.46 9.46 -0.30
N LEU A 349 4.12 9.90 -1.38
CA LEU A 349 5.42 10.61 -1.27
C LEU A 349 5.26 11.95 -0.55
N THR A 350 4.14 12.63 -0.76
CA THR A 350 3.80 13.88 -0.05
C THR A 350 3.40 13.56 1.40
N LEU A 351 2.64 12.50 1.60
CA LEU A 351 2.21 12.01 2.90
C LEU A 351 3.40 11.49 3.73
N ASP A 352 4.36 10.77 3.15
CA ASP A 352 5.58 10.31 3.83
C ASP A 352 6.45 11.47 4.36
N ALA A 353 6.40 12.62 3.70
CA ALA A 353 7.06 13.83 4.20
C ALA A 353 6.29 14.44 5.37
N GLN A 354 4.96 14.47 5.30
CA GLN A 354 4.08 14.97 6.36
C GLN A 354 4.11 14.06 7.59
N VAL A 355 4.09 12.73 7.40
CA VAL A 355 4.23 11.75 8.49
C VAL A 355 5.55 11.91 9.23
N ARG A 356 6.67 12.09 8.51
CA ARG A 356 7.97 12.35 9.14
C ARG A 356 7.97 13.65 9.96
N ASP A 357 7.30 14.67 9.48
CA ASP A 357 7.19 15.93 10.21
C ASP A 357 6.30 15.78 11.45
N MET A 358 5.20 15.01 11.37
CA MET A 358 4.38 14.62 12.51
C MET A 358 5.16 13.78 13.54
N GLU A 359 5.99 12.83 13.12
CA GLU A 359 6.87 12.07 14.01
C GLU A 359 7.82 12.98 14.78
N VAL A 360 8.41 13.99 14.08
CA VAL A 360 9.27 14.99 14.72
C VAL A 360 8.50 15.84 15.74
N GLN A 361 7.28 16.25 15.41
CA GLN A 361 6.43 17.02 16.31
C GLN A 361 5.97 16.19 17.52
N ALA A 362 5.54 14.93 17.30
CA ALA A 362 5.18 14.03 18.40
C ALA A 362 6.38 13.76 19.32
N GLY A 363 7.59 13.59 18.76
CA GLY A 363 8.82 13.47 19.56
C GLY A 363 9.14 14.72 20.38
N ARG A 364 8.88 15.92 19.85
CA ARG A 364 9.03 17.18 20.60
C ARG A 364 8.02 17.29 21.73
N ILE A 365 6.76 16.88 21.48
CA ILE A 365 5.70 16.85 22.50
C ILE A 365 6.09 15.89 23.63
N SER A 366 6.55 14.67 23.31
CA SER A 366 7.00 13.68 24.30
C SER A 366 8.16 14.22 25.16
N ALA A 367 9.17 14.83 24.52
CA ALA A 367 10.29 15.42 25.22
C ALA A 367 9.87 16.58 26.13
N ALA A 368 8.94 17.42 25.67
CA ALA A 368 8.41 18.53 26.44
C ALA A 368 7.63 18.04 27.68
N ILE A 369 6.88 16.93 27.55
CA ILE A 369 6.14 16.31 28.67
C ILE A 369 7.14 15.72 29.69
N GLU A 370 8.22 15.08 29.25
CA GLU A 370 9.27 14.60 30.16
C GLU A 370 9.96 15.74 30.92
N GLU A 371 10.23 16.87 30.26
CA GLU A 371 10.78 18.07 30.92
C GLU A 371 9.80 18.66 31.96
N ILE A 372 8.51 18.69 31.65
CA ILE A 372 7.45 19.10 32.60
C ILE A 372 7.46 18.15 33.81
N GLY A 373 7.47 16.83 33.59
CA GLY A 373 7.53 15.84 34.66
C GLY A 373 8.72 16.06 35.58
N ALA A 374 9.91 16.22 35.03
CA ALA A 374 11.12 16.48 35.78
C ALA A 374 11.07 17.81 36.60
N TYR A 375 10.45 18.85 36.04
CA TYR A 375 10.22 20.10 36.74
C TYR A 375 9.28 19.92 37.94
N PHE A 376 8.18 19.16 37.79
CA PHE A 376 7.25 18.87 38.88
C PHE A 376 7.87 18.02 39.99
N ASP A 377 8.69 17.03 39.64
CA ASP A 377 9.44 16.25 40.62
C ASP A 377 10.37 17.14 41.48
N ALA A 378 11.07 18.04 40.83
CA ALA A 378 11.93 19.00 41.50
C ALA A 378 11.12 19.96 42.40
N LEU A 379 9.96 20.40 41.94
CA LEU A 379 9.06 21.30 42.71
C LEU A 379 8.43 20.59 43.92
N ASP A 380 8.03 19.32 43.77
CA ASP A 380 7.59 18.48 44.91
C ASP A 380 8.71 18.33 45.95
N GLY A 381 9.97 18.20 45.48
CA GLY A 381 11.15 18.25 46.34
C GLY A 381 11.21 19.56 47.17
N VAL A 382 10.98 20.70 46.56
CA VAL A 382 10.94 22.01 47.27
C VAL A 382 9.80 22.06 48.26
N VAL A 383 8.60 21.60 47.89
CA VAL A 383 7.41 21.57 48.77
C VAL A 383 7.65 20.66 49.98
N ARG A 384 8.21 19.47 49.77
CA ARG A 384 8.56 18.54 50.84
C ARG A 384 9.63 19.12 51.78
N ALA A 385 10.68 19.75 51.23
CA ALA A 385 11.72 20.38 52.02
C ALA A 385 11.18 21.59 52.85
N ALA A 386 10.28 22.39 52.26
CA ALA A 386 9.59 23.49 52.97
C ALA A 386 8.69 22.95 54.08
N GLY A 387 7.93 21.86 53.81
CA GLY A 387 7.12 21.18 54.84
C GLY A 387 7.95 20.61 55.98
N SER A 388 9.16 20.08 55.68
CA SER A 388 10.11 19.61 56.68
C SER A 388 10.65 20.71 57.56
N LEU A 389 10.88 21.91 57.03
CA LEU A 389 11.30 23.08 57.80
C LEU A 389 10.29 23.45 58.89
N LEU A 390 9.00 23.35 58.62
CA LEU A 390 7.92 23.58 59.59
C LEU A 390 7.92 22.54 60.72
N ASN A 391 8.56 21.39 60.53
CA ASN A 391 8.67 20.27 61.46
C ASN A 391 10.10 20.06 62.04
N GLY A 392 10.96 21.12 61.99
CA GLY A 392 12.31 21.07 62.54
C GLY A 392 13.42 20.61 61.59
N GLY A 393 13.19 20.61 60.29
CA GLY A 393 14.19 20.39 59.23
C GLY A 393 15.15 21.53 59.05
N THR A 394 16.18 21.39 58.19
CA THR A 394 17.24 22.38 57.99
C THR A 394 16.96 23.26 56.76
N LEU A 395 17.39 24.54 56.86
CA LEU A 395 17.40 25.49 55.73
C LEU A 395 18.25 25.04 54.57
N GLU A 396 19.23 24.19 54.83
CA GLU A 396 20.15 23.63 53.84
C GLU A 396 19.44 22.65 52.89
N ALA A 397 18.53 21.82 53.41
CA ALA A 397 17.73 20.90 52.58
C ALA A 397 16.74 21.66 51.65
N LEU A 398 16.22 22.79 52.08
CA LEU A 398 15.38 23.63 51.22
C LEU A 398 16.24 24.35 50.13
N ALA A 399 17.42 24.81 50.48
CA ALA A 399 18.32 25.44 49.53
C ALA A 399 18.76 24.45 48.44
N ASP A 400 19.06 23.20 48.81
CA ASP A 400 19.43 22.13 47.85
C ASP A 400 18.27 21.77 46.90
N ALA A 401 17.06 21.70 47.41
CA ALA A 401 15.86 21.43 46.60
C ALA A 401 15.55 22.59 45.63
N VAL A 402 15.75 23.85 46.06
CA VAL A 402 15.59 25.02 45.19
C VAL A 402 16.69 25.08 44.10
N GLU A 403 17.91 24.68 44.41
CA GLU A 403 18.95 24.58 43.41
C GLU A 403 18.71 23.46 42.41
N GLU A 404 18.10 22.35 42.81
CA GLU A 404 17.63 21.28 41.89
C GLU A 404 16.54 21.79 40.95
N LEU A 405 15.52 22.49 41.46
CA LEU A 405 14.47 23.09 40.67
C LEU A 405 15.03 24.07 39.62
N LYS A 406 16.01 24.90 39.98
CA LYS A 406 16.65 25.83 39.06
C LYS A 406 17.42 25.13 37.93
N ARG A 407 17.88 23.88 38.12
CA ARG A 407 18.56 23.11 37.06
C ARG A 407 17.60 22.65 35.96
N HIS A 408 16.32 22.55 36.29
CA HIS A 408 15.24 22.25 35.35
C HIS A 408 14.56 23.52 34.83
N ASP A 409 14.97 24.72 35.27
CA ASP A 409 14.57 25.99 34.69
C ASP A 409 15.28 26.13 33.34
N VAL A 410 14.57 25.76 32.27
CA VAL A 410 15.10 25.64 30.91
C VAL A 410 15.59 27.01 30.46
N GLU A 411 16.83 27.08 29.99
CA GLU A 411 17.35 28.25 29.32
C GLU A 411 16.41 28.72 28.22
N ARG A 412 15.91 29.90 28.37
CA ARG A 412 15.03 30.59 27.40
C ARG A 412 15.71 30.86 26.08
#